data_23fe1919eaeba5046fb1e3a9184819da
#
_entry.id   23fe1919eaeba5046fb1e3a9184819da
#
_cell.length_a   1.000
_cell.length_b   1.000
_cell.length_c   1.000
_cell.angle_alpha   90.00
_cell.angle_beta   90.00
_cell.angle_gamma   90.00
#
_symmetry.space_group_name_H-M   'P 1'
#
loop_
_entity.id
_entity.type
_entity.pdbx_description
1 polymer ?
#
loop_
_entity_poly.entity_id
_entity_poly.type
_entity_poly.pdbx_seq_one_letter_code
_entity_poly.pdbx_strand_id
1 'polypeptide(L)'
;GNQQVPPVATSASGVGTVVFSDVAVAAAYSVRVNGLDFGPATGKPSQTPSTADDVAGIHVHNAPRGANGAIVFGQIDPAQDNDDLKVVLNADNSWTVSGNWELSDPAGTSISAFAAQLNATPIGADAPLYFNIHTSPFPSGIIRGQWVAIANDAGNT
;
A
#
# COMPACT_ATOMS: atom_id res chain seq x y z
N GLY A 1 -6.17 7.10 -10.79
CA GLY A 1 -6.92 7.31 -9.56
C GLY A 1 -7.03 8.79 -9.21
N ASN A 2 -8.13 9.17 -8.60
CA ASN A 2 -8.41 10.57 -8.25
C ASN A 2 -7.54 11.13 -7.11
N GLN A 3 -6.90 10.28 -6.33
CA GLN A 3 -5.95 10.68 -5.29
C GLN A 3 -4.51 10.83 -5.81
N GLN A 4 -4.22 10.42 -7.04
CA GLN A 4 -2.90 10.63 -7.65
C GLN A 4 -2.64 12.12 -7.87
N VAL A 5 -1.34 12.49 -7.90
CA VAL A 5 -0.89 13.86 -8.12
C VAL A 5 0.11 13.89 -9.28
N PRO A 6 -0.31 14.37 -10.47
CA PRO A 6 -1.67 14.75 -10.86
C PRO A 6 -2.64 13.56 -10.91
N PRO A 7 -3.97 13.79 -10.87
CA PRO A 7 -4.96 12.73 -10.99
C PRO A 7 -4.82 11.91 -12.28
N VAL A 8 -5.02 10.60 -12.20
CA VAL A 8 -4.95 9.66 -13.33
C VAL A 8 -6.35 9.13 -13.65
N ALA A 9 -6.75 9.23 -14.91
CA ALA A 9 -7.98 8.61 -15.40
C ALA A 9 -7.78 7.09 -15.50
N THR A 10 -8.50 6.33 -14.69
CA THR A 10 -8.46 4.87 -14.66
C THR A 10 -9.73 4.30 -14.04
N SER A 11 -10.11 3.09 -14.47
CA SER A 11 -11.14 2.28 -13.81
C SER A 11 -10.59 1.46 -12.64
N ALA A 12 -9.27 1.38 -12.50
CA ALA A 12 -8.65 0.69 -11.37
C ALA A 12 -9.02 1.36 -10.05
N SER A 13 -9.26 0.54 -9.04
CA SER A 13 -9.66 0.99 -7.70
C SER A 13 -9.12 0.06 -6.64
N GLY A 14 -9.03 0.56 -5.40
CA GLY A 14 -8.62 -0.24 -4.27
C GLY A 14 -9.14 0.30 -2.95
N VAL A 15 -9.21 -0.58 -1.98
CA VAL A 15 -9.47 -0.28 -0.59
C VAL A 15 -8.49 -1.08 0.27
N GLY A 16 -7.94 -0.46 1.30
CA GLY A 16 -7.03 -1.11 2.21
C GLY A 16 -7.31 -0.78 3.66
N THR A 17 -6.87 -1.64 4.53
CA THR A 17 -6.80 -1.43 5.98
C THR A 17 -5.36 -1.60 6.43
N VAL A 18 -4.99 -0.82 7.44
CA VAL A 18 -3.71 -0.94 8.15
C VAL A 18 -4.01 -0.95 9.63
N VAL A 19 -3.44 -1.90 10.35
CA VAL A 19 -3.50 -1.97 11.80
C VAL A 19 -2.09 -1.80 12.33
N PHE A 20 -1.81 -0.64 12.90
CA PHE A 20 -0.53 -0.36 13.53
C PHE A 20 -0.54 -0.80 14.99
N SER A 21 0.49 -1.52 15.42
CA SER A 21 0.75 -1.89 16.81
C SER A 21 2.04 -1.23 17.27
N ASP A 22 1.96 -0.40 18.30
CA ASP A 22 3.13 0.21 18.94
C ASP A 22 3.90 -0.79 19.82
N VAL A 23 3.23 -1.81 20.34
CA VAL A 23 3.87 -2.87 21.15
C VAL A 23 4.76 -3.76 20.27
N ALA A 24 4.24 -4.20 19.12
CA ALA A 24 5.00 -5.00 18.15
C ALA A 24 5.88 -4.14 17.22
N VAL A 25 5.63 -2.83 17.17
CA VAL A 25 6.20 -1.89 16.18
C VAL A 25 6.05 -2.45 14.77
N ALA A 26 4.81 -2.78 14.42
CA ALA A 26 4.45 -3.39 13.15
C ALA A 26 3.14 -2.80 12.61
N ALA A 27 2.98 -2.79 11.29
CA ALA A 27 1.77 -2.37 10.62
C ALA A 27 1.26 -3.50 9.73
N ALA A 28 0.29 -4.28 10.23
CA ALA A 28 -0.41 -5.27 9.43
C ALA A 28 -1.27 -4.57 8.37
N TYR A 29 -1.14 -4.97 7.12
CA TYR A 29 -1.88 -4.36 6.02
C TYR A 29 -2.65 -5.40 5.21
N SER A 30 -3.77 -4.98 4.64
CA SER A 30 -4.51 -5.73 3.64
C SER A 30 -5.13 -4.76 2.65
N VAL A 31 -4.77 -4.88 1.37
CA VAL A 31 -5.24 -4.01 0.29
C VAL A 31 -5.92 -4.87 -0.78
N ARG A 32 -7.19 -4.59 -1.04
CA ARG A 32 -7.92 -5.20 -2.15
C ARG A 32 -7.92 -4.27 -3.34
N VAL A 33 -7.56 -4.81 -4.52
CA VAL A 33 -7.35 -4.05 -5.76
C VAL A 33 -8.17 -4.67 -6.88
N ASN A 34 -8.85 -3.81 -7.66
CA ASN A 34 -9.60 -4.19 -8.85
C ASN A 34 -9.01 -3.50 -10.08
N GLY A 35 -9.11 -4.17 -11.24
CA GLY A 35 -8.74 -3.60 -12.54
C GLY A 35 -7.24 -3.44 -12.77
N LEU A 36 -6.42 -4.17 -12.01
CA LEU A 36 -4.97 -4.30 -12.21
C LEU A 36 -4.58 -5.77 -12.14
N ASP A 37 -3.47 -6.14 -12.78
CA ASP A 37 -2.96 -7.51 -12.85
C ASP A 37 -1.65 -7.64 -12.07
N PHE A 38 -1.68 -8.41 -10.98
CA PHE A 38 -0.50 -8.74 -10.17
C PHE A 38 0.18 -10.06 -10.59
N GLY A 39 -0.35 -10.77 -11.58
CA GLY A 39 0.19 -12.04 -12.03
C GLY A 39 1.67 -11.94 -12.41
N PRO A 40 2.05 -11.09 -13.36
CA PRO A 40 3.45 -10.94 -13.79
C PRO A 40 4.40 -10.56 -12.66
N ALA A 41 4.01 -9.62 -11.79
CA ALA A 41 4.83 -9.18 -10.66
C ALA A 41 5.06 -10.25 -9.59
N THR A 42 4.24 -11.30 -9.59
CA THR A 42 4.29 -12.40 -8.61
C THR A 42 4.69 -13.75 -9.22
N GLY A 43 5.16 -13.73 -10.48
CA GLY A 43 5.54 -14.94 -11.22
C GLY A 43 4.35 -15.86 -11.58
N LYS A 44 3.13 -15.33 -11.57
CA LYS A 44 1.90 -16.00 -11.99
C LYS A 44 1.54 -15.59 -13.43
N PRO A 45 0.73 -16.38 -14.14
CA PRO A 45 0.22 -15.97 -15.45
C PRO A 45 -0.57 -14.66 -15.39
N SER A 46 -0.43 -13.83 -16.44
CA SER A 46 -1.29 -12.66 -16.63
C SER A 46 -2.75 -13.06 -16.66
N GLN A 47 -3.59 -12.26 -16.04
CA GLN A 47 -5.05 -12.42 -16.04
C GLN A 47 -5.68 -11.77 -17.26
N THR A 48 -5.00 -10.82 -17.88
CA THR A 48 -5.45 -10.10 -19.07
C THR A 48 -4.39 -10.18 -20.17
N PRO A 49 -4.76 -10.01 -21.45
CA PRO A 49 -3.77 -9.92 -22.54
C PRO A 49 -3.09 -8.55 -22.60
N SER A 50 -3.54 -7.57 -21.84
CA SER A 50 -2.95 -6.23 -21.75
C SER A 50 -1.74 -6.27 -20.82
N THR A 51 -0.68 -5.55 -21.18
CA THR A 51 0.45 -5.31 -20.26
C THR A 51 0.37 -3.92 -19.62
N ALA A 52 -0.66 -3.15 -19.95
CA ALA A 52 -0.83 -1.79 -19.41
C ALA A 52 -1.40 -1.78 -17.98
N ASP A 53 -2.08 -2.84 -17.57
CA ASP A 53 -2.61 -3.08 -16.25
C ASP A 53 -1.72 -3.97 -15.37
N ASP A 54 -0.60 -4.48 -15.92
CA ASP A 54 0.39 -5.24 -15.16
C ASP A 54 1.02 -4.35 -14.09
N VAL A 55 0.92 -4.79 -12.84
CA VAL A 55 1.54 -4.09 -11.70
C VAL A 55 3.06 -4.22 -11.79
N ALA A 56 3.74 -3.08 -11.73
CA ALA A 56 5.20 -2.98 -11.65
C ALA A 56 5.69 -2.80 -10.21
N GLY A 57 4.83 -2.28 -9.34
CA GLY A 57 5.16 -2.11 -7.93
C GLY A 57 3.96 -1.65 -7.11
N ILE A 58 4.02 -1.93 -5.81
CA ILE A 58 3.14 -1.34 -4.80
C ILE A 58 4.00 -0.93 -3.62
N HIS A 59 3.84 0.32 -3.18
CA HIS A 59 4.69 0.93 -2.16
C HIS A 59 3.87 1.74 -1.17
N VAL A 60 4.45 1.92 0.03
CA VAL A 60 4.05 2.98 0.96
C VAL A 60 4.98 4.18 0.76
N HIS A 61 4.39 5.34 0.61
CA HIS A 61 5.11 6.62 0.47
C HIS A 61 4.79 7.55 1.63
N ASN A 62 5.72 8.48 1.92
CA ASN A 62 5.54 9.48 2.97
C ASN A 62 5.27 10.86 2.36
N ALA A 63 4.02 11.27 2.35
CA ALA A 63 3.56 12.64 2.10
C ALA A 63 2.10 12.82 2.53
N PRO A 64 1.66 14.05 2.79
CA PRO A 64 0.25 14.35 3.01
C PRO A 64 -0.55 14.20 1.71
N ARG A 65 -1.87 14.15 1.84
CA ARG A 65 -2.78 14.17 0.69
C ARG A 65 -2.50 15.39 -0.21
N GLY A 66 -2.49 15.15 -1.52
CA GLY A 66 -2.24 16.20 -2.51
C GLY A 66 -0.75 16.49 -2.79
N ALA A 67 0.18 15.78 -2.14
CA ALA A 67 1.61 15.86 -2.42
C ALA A 67 2.20 14.48 -2.70
N ASN A 68 3.24 14.42 -3.54
CA ASN A 68 4.02 13.20 -3.75
C ASN A 68 5.18 13.14 -2.76
N GLY A 69 5.51 11.93 -2.30
CA GLY A 69 6.58 11.69 -1.35
C GLY A 69 7.50 10.54 -1.74
N ALA A 70 8.59 10.38 -1.01
CA ALA A 70 9.51 9.27 -1.19
C ALA A 70 8.87 7.93 -0.77
N ILE A 71 9.30 6.84 -1.40
CA ILE A 71 9.01 5.48 -0.96
C ILE A 71 9.68 5.27 0.40
N VAL A 72 8.94 4.72 1.35
CA VAL A 72 9.43 4.37 2.68
C VAL A 72 9.40 2.86 2.93
N PHE A 73 8.47 2.15 2.29
CA PHE A 73 8.37 0.70 2.32
C PHE A 73 7.76 0.16 1.04
N GLY A 74 8.25 -0.97 0.53
CA GLY A 74 7.74 -1.65 -0.65
C GLY A 74 7.15 -3.02 -0.32
N GLN A 75 5.95 -3.29 -0.83
CA GLN A 75 5.36 -4.63 -0.84
C GLN A 75 5.88 -5.42 -2.04
N ILE A 76 5.94 -4.77 -3.20
CA ILE A 76 6.54 -5.33 -4.43
C ILE A 76 7.46 -4.26 -4.97
N ASP A 77 8.76 -4.59 -5.10
CA ASP A 77 9.85 -3.76 -5.60
C ASP A 77 9.67 -2.22 -5.44
N PRO A 78 10.65 -1.46 -4.89
CA PRO A 78 11.86 -1.93 -4.18
C PRO A 78 11.60 -2.13 -2.68
N ALA A 79 12.61 -2.61 -1.92
CA ALA A 79 12.52 -2.82 -0.47
C ALA A 79 11.30 -3.65 -0.06
N GLN A 80 11.16 -4.76 -0.72
CA GLN A 80 9.99 -5.64 -0.65
C GLN A 80 9.93 -6.36 0.69
N ASP A 81 8.71 -6.46 1.26
CA ASP A 81 8.38 -7.43 2.28
C ASP A 81 8.78 -8.83 1.81
N ASN A 82 9.61 -9.55 2.53
CA ASN A 82 10.26 -10.76 2.06
C ASN A 82 9.91 -12.02 2.85
N ASP A 83 9.12 -11.95 3.90
CA ASP A 83 8.80 -13.11 4.73
C ASP A 83 7.30 -13.40 4.84
N ASP A 84 6.42 -12.40 4.86
CA ASP A 84 4.98 -12.66 5.02
C ASP A 84 4.08 -12.07 3.92
N LEU A 85 4.64 -11.44 2.88
CA LEU A 85 3.88 -10.91 1.74
C LEU A 85 3.02 -11.99 1.07
N LYS A 86 1.72 -11.74 1.00
CA LYS A 86 0.75 -12.58 0.28
C LYS A 86 0.05 -11.78 -0.79
N VAL A 87 0.07 -12.30 -2.02
CA VAL A 87 -0.67 -11.75 -3.16
C VAL A 87 -1.59 -12.83 -3.71
N VAL A 88 -2.89 -12.63 -3.56
CA VAL A 88 -3.93 -13.62 -3.84
C VAL A 88 -4.91 -13.09 -4.87
N LEU A 89 -5.13 -13.85 -5.96
CA LEU A 89 -6.23 -13.63 -6.89
C LEU A 89 -7.53 -14.15 -6.26
N ASN A 90 -8.52 -13.29 -6.13
CA ASN A 90 -9.83 -13.61 -5.59
C ASN A 90 -10.77 -14.16 -6.68
N ALA A 91 -11.84 -14.84 -6.29
CA ALA A 91 -12.81 -15.44 -7.21
C ALA A 91 -13.55 -14.41 -8.09
N ASP A 92 -13.57 -13.14 -7.72
CA ASP A 92 -14.16 -12.03 -8.47
C ASP A 92 -13.15 -11.26 -9.33
N ASN A 93 -11.98 -11.84 -9.58
CA ASN A 93 -10.86 -11.26 -10.31
C ASN A 93 -10.24 -10.00 -9.68
N SER A 94 -10.55 -9.69 -8.43
CA SER A 94 -9.76 -8.73 -7.66
C SER A 94 -8.52 -9.40 -7.08
N TRP A 95 -7.55 -8.61 -6.65
CA TRP A 95 -6.37 -9.09 -5.94
C TRP A 95 -6.38 -8.61 -4.49
N THR A 96 -5.89 -9.44 -3.58
CA THR A 96 -5.59 -9.05 -2.21
C THR A 96 -4.10 -9.11 -1.99
N VAL A 97 -3.52 -8.00 -1.54
CA VAL A 97 -2.12 -7.87 -1.12
C VAL A 97 -2.13 -7.66 0.39
N SER A 98 -1.45 -8.52 1.14
CA SER A 98 -1.41 -8.45 2.61
C SER A 98 -0.07 -8.91 3.15
N GLY A 99 0.26 -8.46 4.34
CA GLY A 99 1.46 -8.76 5.09
C GLY A 99 1.59 -7.84 6.30
N ASN A 100 2.77 -7.79 6.88
CA ASN A 100 3.12 -6.85 7.93
C ASN A 100 4.32 -6.01 7.48
N TRP A 101 4.31 -4.73 7.76
CA TRP A 101 5.52 -3.90 7.72
C TRP A 101 6.12 -3.88 9.12
N GLU A 102 7.25 -4.51 9.30
CA GLU A 102 7.88 -4.73 10.60
C GLU A 102 9.37 -4.40 10.61
N LEU A 103 10.01 -4.52 11.78
CA LEU A 103 11.41 -4.12 11.96
C LEU A 103 12.40 -5.01 11.20
N SER A 104 12.02 -6.24 10.86
CA SER A 104 12.83 -7.21 10.11
C SER A 104 12.80 -6.96 8.60
N ASP A 105 11.85 -6.19 8.10
CA ASP A 105 11.70 -5.96 6.66
C ASP A 105 12.81 -5.09 6.08
N PRO A 106 13.15 -5.31 4.79
CA PRO A 106 14.15 -4.50 4.09
C PRO A 106 13.57 -3.14 3.67
N ALA A 107 13.03 -2.37 4.62
CA ALA A 107 12.44 -1.06 4.37
C ALA A 107 13.50 0.02 4.12
N GLY A 108 13.16 1.00 3.27
CA GLY A 108 13.97 2.21 3.13
C GLY A 108 13.91 3.08 4.40
N THR A 109 12.77 3.06 5.11
CA THR A 109 12.58 3.71 6.40
C THR A 109 11.80 2.77 7.32
N SER A 110 12.35 2.52 8.52
CA SER A 110 11.73 1.65 9.51
C SER A 110 10.34 2.16 9.92
N ILE A 111 9.39 1.24 10.14
CA ILE A 111 8.06 1.57 10.67
C ILE A 111 8.15 2.33 12.01
N SER A 112 9.18 2.09 12.81
CA SER A 112 9.42 2.81 14.07
C SER A 112 9.53 4.33 13.91
N ALA A 113 10.00 4.80 12.74
CA ALA A 113 10.07 6.23 12.45
C ALA A 113 8.70 6.91 12.37
N PHE A 114 7.63 6.15 12.16
CA PHE A 114 6.26 6.64 12.03
C PHE A 114 5.39 6.37 13.27
N ALA A 115 5.89 5.59 14.25
CA ALA A 115 5.12 5.15 15.40
C ALA A 115 4.46 6.31 16.18
N ALA A 116 5.25 7.32 16.55
CA ALA A 116 4.73 8.47 17.28
C ALA A 116 3.66 9.25 16.49
N GLN A 117 3.83 9.35 15.18
CA GLN A 117 2.91 10.06 14.31
C GLN A 117 1.62 9.27 14.08
N LEU A 118 1.71 7.97 13.87
CA LEU A 118 0.54 7.10 13.70
C LEU A 118 -0.31 7.11 14.97
N ASN A 119 0.32 6.99 16.14
CA ASN A 119 -0.37 7.05 17.44
C ASN A 119 -1.02 8.42 17.71
N ALA A 120 -0.40 9.50 17.23
CA ALA A 120 -0.92 10.86 17.42
C ALA A 120 -1.97 11.28 16.38
N THR A 121 -2.21 10.49 15.32
CA THR A 121 -3.14 10.84 14.26
C THR A 121 -4.58 10.75 14.77
N PRO A 122 -5.35 11.85 14.81
CA PRO A 122 -6.74 11.83 15.29
C PRO A 122 -7.64 11.00 14.39
N ILE A 123 -8.68 10.37 14.96
CA ILE A 123 -9.70 9.65 14.19
C ILE A 123 -10.32 10.61 13.15
N GLY A 124 -10.42 10.15 11.90
CA GLY A 124 -10.87 10.93 10.75
C GLY A 124 -9.81 11.77 10.07
N ALA A 125 -8.60 11.88 10.64
CA ALA A 125 -7.50 12.62 10.03
C ALA A 125 -6.62 11.74 9.14
N ASP A 126 -5.97 12.38 8.16
CA ASP A 126 -4.96 11.74 7.32
C ASP A 126 -3.66 11.53 8.11
N ALA A 127 -3.12 10.32 8.09
CA ALA A 127 -1.70 10.12 8.35
C ALA A 127 -0.90 10.47 7.07
N PRO A 128 0.36 10.96 7.15
CA PRO A 128 1.13 11.32 5.97
C PRO A 128 1.78 10.10 5.31
N LEU A 129 1.07 9.01 5.25
CA LEU A 129 1.43 7.78 4.57
C LEU A 129 0.34 7.41 3.57
N TYR A 130 0.75 6.84 2.45
CA TYR A 130 -0.20 6.36 1.45
C TYR A 130 0.33 5.15 0.70
N PHE A 131 -0.56 4.22 0.36
CA PHE A 131 -0.27 3.21 -0.66
C PHE A 131 -0.28 3.84 -2.04
N ASN A 132 0.65 3.40 -2.89
CA ASN A 132 0.69 3.75 -4.30
C ASN A 132 0.95 2.49 -5.13
N ILE A 133 0.17 2.28 -6.18
CA ILE A 133 0.33 1.16 -7.11
C ILE A 133 0.78 1.71 -8.46
N HIS A 134 1.80 1.09 -9.01
CA HIS A 134 2.47 1.50 -10.24
C HIS A 134 2.28 0.44 -11.32
N THR A 135 2.16 0.89 -12.58
CA THR A 135 2.23 0.06 -13.77
C THR A 135 3.24 0.66 -14.74
N SER A 136 3.66 -0.09 -15.76
CA SER A 136 4.63 0.43 -16.74
C SER A 136 4.19 1.74 -17.41
N PRO A 137 2.92 1.93 -17.82
CA PRO A 137 2.46 3.22 -18.34
C PRO A 137 2.34 4.33 -17.28
N PHE A 138 2.27 3.99 -16.01
CA PHE A 138 2.11 4.94 -14.91
C PHE A 138 3.19 4.74 -13.83
N PRO A 139 4.45 5.09 -14.14
CA PRO A 139 5.58 4.91 -13.22
C PRO A 139 5.51 5.81 -11.98
N SER A 140 4.69 6.87 -12.00
CA SER A 140 4.41 7.71 -10.83
C SER A 140 3.22 7.21 -10.00
N GLY A 141 2.58 6.11 -10.43
CA GLY A 141 1.43 5.49 -9.80
C GLY A 141 0.13 5.66 -10.59
N ILE A 142 -0.67 4.59 -10.65
CA ILE A 142 -1.98 4.59 -11.31
C ILE A 142 -3.12 4.83 -10.31
N ILE A 143 -3.03 4.26 -9.11
CA ILE A 143 -3.95 4.53 -7.99
C ILE A 143 -3.18 4.75 -6.69
N ARG A 144 -3.77 5.57 -5.82
CA ARG A 144 -3.23 5.95 -4.53
C ARG A 144 -4.31 5.93 -3.46
N GLY A 145 -3.98 5.45 -2.26
CA GLY A 145 -4.83 5.49 -1.08
C GLY A 145 -4.13 6.13 0.12
N GLN A 146 -4.53 7.36 0.52
CA GLN A 146 -4.04 7.99 1.74
C GLN A 146 -4.52 7.21 2.96
N TRP A 147 -3.64 7.00 3.93
CA TRP A 147 -4.03 6.41 5.20
C TRP A 147 -4.85 7.42 6.01
N VAL A 148 -5.95 6.95 6.57
CA VAL A 148 -6.86 7.74 7.41
C VAL A 148 -7.09 6.97 8.70
N ALA A 149 -6.90 7.61 9.84
CA ALA A 149 -7.18 6.99 11.12
C ALA A 149 -8.70 6.77 11.28
N ILE A 150 -9.14 5.52 11.46
CA ILE A 150 -10.56 5.17 11.59
C ILE A 150 -10.91 4.68 13.00
N ALA A 151 -9.92 4.20 13.74
CA ALA A 151 -10.05 3.78 15.14
C ALA A 151 -8.69 3.92 15.81
N ASN A 152 -8.69 4.22 17.12
CA ASN A 152 -7.55 4.00 17.98
C ASN A 152 -8.00 2.95 18.99
N ASP A 153 -7.22 1.88 19.11
CA ASP A 153 -7.33 1.02 20.28
C ASP A 153 -6.67 1.79 21.43
N ALA A 154 -7.46 2.62 22.09
CA ALA A 154 -7.04 3.26 23.35
C ALA A 154 -6.84 2.11 24.33
N GLY A 155 -5.60 1.64 24.41
CA GLY A 155 -5.18 0.46 25.12
C GLY A 155 -5.97 0.25 26.40
N ASN A 156 -6.51 -0.93 26.51
CA ASN A 156 -7.07 -1.42 27.74
C ASN A 156 -5.89 -1.59 28.71
N THR A 157 -5.57 -0.51 29.43
CA THR A 157 -4.60 -0.50 30.54
C THR A 157 -5.13 -1.25 31.73
#